data_7b4a70c95fed6dfc46e9ef7f4e6f3b14
#
_entry.id   7b4a70c95fed6dfc46e9ef7f4e6f3b14
#
_cell.length_a   1.000
_cell.length_b   1.000
_cell.length_c   1.000
_cell.angle_alpha   90.00
_cell.angle_beta   90.00
_cell.angle_gamma   90.00
#
_symmetry.space_group_name_H-M   'P 1'
#
loop_
_entity.id
_entity.type
_entity.pdbx_description
1 polymer ?
#
loop_
_entity_poly.entity_id
_entity_poly.type
_entity_poly.pdbx_seq_one_letter_code
_entity_poly.pdbx_strand_id
1 'polypeptide(L)'
;VDFRLGGYDDTLMFGAWQAADAEILWLDSVRFLANMSFGEWLAWLAQRLAALRAVSRAPIILATWSNEPHGPERLQAVADGLPAVYFADLEAACVESNVPLLDSRSAALAGTPLSSFAQLVLARALACHWLPAALSPPIKAVALDLDNTLHEGVLGEDGVHGVRLTPGHAALQSFVKSLGARGIFLALVSRNELSDVEALFAARRDYPLCLADFSAVEVTWG
;
A
#
# COMPACT_ATOMS: atom_id res chain seq x y z
N VAL A 1 -12.66 -4.28 17.64
CA VAL A 1 -13.21 -3.87 16.34
C VAL A 1 -14.70 -4.17 16.37
N ASP A 2 -15.54 -3.17 16.12
CA ASP A 2 -16.98 -3.31 15.99
C ASP A 2 -17.32 -3.33 14.49
N PHE A 3 -17.83 -4.46 13.98
CA PHE A 3 -18.26 -4.58 12.59
C PHE A 3 -19.76 -4.33 12.47
N ARG A 4 -20.14 -3.40 11.62
CA ARG A 4 -21.52 -3.18 11.23
C ARG A 4 -21.70 -3.66 9.80
N LEU A 5 -22.59 -4.64 9.63
CA LEU A 5 -22.92 -5.16 8.31
C LEU A 5 -23.99 -4.29 7.67
N GLY A 6 -23.79 -3.92 6.42
CA GLY A 6 -24.80 -3.32 5.57
C GLY A 6 -25.96 -4.28 5.28
N GLY A 7 -27.00 -3.79 4.63
CA GLY A 7 -28.07 -4.64 4.13
C GLY A 7 -27.55 -5.71 3.18
N TYR A 8 -28.06 -6.93 3.29
CA TYR A 8 -27.74 -8.00 2.36
C TYR A 8 -28.13 -7.56 0.95
N ASP A 9 -27.19 -7.64 0.01
CA ASP A 9 -27.40 -7.28 -1.39
C ASP A 9 -27.70 -5.79 -1.65
N ASP A 10 -27.21 -4.88 -0.80
CA ASP A 10 -27.29 -3.42 -1.01
C ASP A 10 -26.29 -2.99 -2.12
N THR A 11 -26.42 -3.62 -3.29
CA THR A 11 -25.52 -3.38 -4.45
C THR A 11 -25.86 -2.11 -5.20
N LEU A 12 -27.03 -1.51 -4.92
CA LEU A 12 -27.50 -0.30 -5.60
C LEU A 12 -27.06 0.97 -4.87
N MET A 13 -26.90 0.90 -3.55
CA MET A 13 -26.49 2.04 -2.73
C MET A 13 -25.48 1.60 -1.68
N PHE A 14 -24.25 2.06 -1.82
CA PHE A 14 -23.31 1.95 -0.73
C PHE A 14 -23.69 2.97 0.34
N GLY A 15 -24.19 2.48 1.48
CA GLY A 15 -24.54 3.36 2.60
C GLY A 15 -23.29 3.73 3.40
N ALA A 16 -23.08 5.03 3.64
CA ALA A 16 -22.09 5.46 4.61
C ALA A 16 -22.66 5.36 6.02
N TRP A 17 -21.89 4.82 6.95
CA TRP A 17 -22.24 4.76 8.36
C TRP A 17 -21.69 5.98 9.09
N GLN A 18 -22.48 6.60 9.96
CA GLN A 18 -21.98 7.69 10.81
C GLN A 18 -20.83 7.16 11.69
N ALA A 19 -19.73 7.90 11.70
CA ALA A 19 -18.53 7.61 12.49
C ALA A 19 -17.88 6.24 12.22
N ALA A 20 -17.94 5.74 10.97
CA ALA A 20 -17.14 4.60 10.58
C ALA A 20 -15.65 5.01 10.51
N ASP A 21 -14.75 4.16 11.05
CA ASP A 21 -13.32 4.33 10.94
C ASP A 21 -12.83 3.86 9.56
N ALA A 22 -13.49 2.87 8.96
CA ALA A 22 -13.27 2.38 7.60
C ALA A 22 -14.56 1.82 6.99
N GLU A 23 -14.69 1.96 5.69
CA GLU A 23 -15.73 1.33 4.88
C GLU A 23 -15.13 0.14 4.13
N ILE A 24 -15.75 -1.03 4.20
CA ILE A 24 -15.29 -2.22 3.50
C ILE A 24 -16.36 -2.64 2.50
N LEU A 25 -16.04 -2.55 1.22
CA LEU A 25 -16.88 -3.05 0.13
C LEU A 25 -16.38 -4.41 -0.29
N TRP A 26 -17.02 -5.46 0.21
CA TRP A 26 -16.70 -6.84 -0.10
C TRP A 26 -17.62 -7.32 -1.21
N LEU A 27 -17.11 -7.35 -2.46
CA LEU A 27 -17.91 -7.61 -3.64
C LEU A 27 -17.56 -8.94 -4.30
N ASP A 28 -18.59 -9.73 -4.55
CA ASP A 28 -18.49 -10.92 -5.39
C ASP A 28 -18.62 -10.52 -6.87
N SER A 29 -17.49 -10.44 -7.57
CA SER A 29 -17.44 -10.03 -8.97
C SER A 29 -18.26 -10.95 -9.89
N VAL A 30 -18.35 -12.26 -9.60
CA VAL A 30 -19.08 -13.22 -10.41
C VAL A 30 -20.57 -12.89 -10.50
N ARG A 31 -21.15 -12.40 -9.39
CA ARG A 31 -22.56 -11.99 -9.37
C ARG A 31 -22.87 -10.82 -10.30
N PHE A 32 -21.95 -9.84 -10.36
CA PHE A 32 -22.11 -8.68 -11.26
C PHE A 32 -21.91 -9.07 -12.72
N LEU A 33 -20.84 -9.82 -12.99
CA LEU A 33 -20.46 -10.23 -14.34
C LEU A 33 -21.42 -11.24 -14.96
N ALA A 34 -22.32 -11.82 -14.18
CA ALA A 34 -23.42 -12.63 -14.71
C ALA A 34 -24.40 -11.82 -15.57
N ASN A 35 -24.51 -10.51 -15.36
CA ASN A 35 -25.54 -9.66 -15.99
C ASN A 35 -24.98 -8.44 -16.72
N MET A 36 -23.67 -8.17 -16.64
CA MET A 36 -23.03 -7.04 -17.31
C MET A 36 -21.60 -7.37 -17.72
N SER A 37 -21.07 -6.68 -18.70
CA SER A 37 -19.67 -6.80 -19.09
C SER A 37 -18.74 -6.22 -18.02
N PHE A 38 -17.48 -6.65 -18.02
CA PHE A 38 -16.48 -6.14 -17.08
C PHE A 38 -16.30 -4.61 -17.19
N GLY A 39 -16.35 -4.07 -18.42
CA GLY A 39 -16.26 -2.61 -18.63
C GLY A 39 -17.44 -1.84 -18.02
N GLU A 40 -18.65 -2.35 -18.18
CA GLU A 40 -19.85 -1.76 -17.57
C GLU A 40 -19.81 -1.85 -16.05
N TRP A 41 -19.34 -2.97 -15.50
CA TRP A 41 -19.16 -3.13 -14.06
C TRP A 41 -18.15 -2.15 -13.49
N LEU A 42 -17.00 -1.95 -14.15
CA LEU A 42 -16.00 -0.95 -13.71
C LEU A 42 -16.55 0.47 -13.72
N ALA A 43 -17.30 0.83 -14.76
CA ALA A 43 -17.92 2.15 -14.84
C ALA A 43 -18.97 2.36 -13.73
N TRP A 44 -19.79 1.36 -13.49
CA TRP A 44 -20.76 1.34 -12.40
C TRP A 44 -20.06 1.44 -11.04
N LEU A 45 -18.99 0.66 -10.81
CA LEU A 45 -18.23 0.65 -9.57
C LEU A 45 -17.59 2.01 -9.29
N ALA A 46 -16.95 2.61 -10.31
CA ALA A 46 -16.37 3.94 -10.18
C ALA A 46 -17.40 5.00 -9.78
N GLN A 47 -18.60 4.94 -10.37
CA GLN A 47 -19.71 5.85 -10.01
C GLN A 47 -20.17 5.65 -8.57
N ARG A 48 -20.29 4.39 -8.10
CA ARG A 48 -20.72 4.07 -6.74
C ARG A 48 -19.66 4.46 -5.70
N LEU A 49 -18.40 4.20 -5.97
CA LEU A 49 -17.29 4.65 -5.12
C LEU A 49 -17.23 6.16 -5.01
N ALA A 50 -17.42 6.89 -6.11
CA ALA A 50 -17.48 8.35 -6.10
C ALA A 50 -18.66 8.86 -5.25
N ALA A 51 -19.83 8.25 -5.37
CA ALA A 51 -21.00 8.60 -4.57
C ALA A 51 -20.75 8.35 -3.06
N LEU A 52 -20.17 7.20 -2.69
CA LEU A 52 -19.80 6.90 -1.32
C LEU A 52 -18.74 7.89 -0.80
N ARG A 53 -17.71 8.18 -1.60
CA ARG A 53 -16.66 9.15 -1.24
C ARG A 53 -17.20 10.56 -1.00
N ALA A 54 -18.26 10.94 -1.70
CA ALA A 54 -18.90 12.25 -1.51
C ALA A 54 -19.56 12.42 -0.11
N VAL A 55 -19.96 11.32 0.53
CA VAL A 55 -20.67 11.34 1.82
C VAL A 55 -19.85 10.77 2.98
N SER A 56 -18.88 9.89 2.73
CA SER A 56 -18.00 9.31 3.74
C SER A 56 -16.59 9.89 3.64
N ARG A 57 -15.96 10.19 4.78
CA ARG A 57 -14.54 10.56 4.88
C ARG A 57 -13.64 9.39 5.29
N ALA A 58 -14.23 8.29 5.73
CA ALA A 58 -13.50 7.10 6.13
C ALA A 58 -12.74 6.48 4.93
N PRO A 59 -11.58 5.87 5.13
CA PRO A 59 -10.94 5.10 4.07
C PRO A 59 -11.87 3.98 3.58
N ILE A 60 -11.88 3.75 2.25
CA ILE A 60 -12.70 2.72 1.62
C ILE A 60 -11.77 1.60 1.16
N ILE A 61 -12.03 0.38 1.59
CA ILE A 61 -11.35 -0.82 1.12
C ILE A 61 -12.29 -1.52 0.13
N LEU A 62 -11.91 -1.52 -1.14
CA LEU A 62 -12.58 -2.28 -2.18
C LEU A 62 -11.98 -3.68 -2.23
N ALA A 63 -12.64 -4.66 -1.63
CA ALA A 63 -12.23 -6.05 -1.59
C ALA A 63 -12.99 -6.86 -2.64
N THR A 64 -12.31 -7.28 -3.69
CA THR A 64 -12.89 -8.06 -4.80
C THR A 64 -11.78 -8.76 -5.59
N TRP A 65 -12.14 -9.47 -6.66
CA TRP A 65 -11.21 -10.14 -7.57
C TRP A 65 -11.68 -10.03 -9.00
N SER A 66 -10.83 -10.38 -9.95
CA SER A 66 -11.19 -10.48 -11.37
C SER A 66 -10.35 -11.50 -12.10
N ASN A 67 -11.02 -12.37 -12.87
CA ASN A 67 -10.39 -13.32 -13.78
C ASN A 67 -10.22 -12.76 -15.20
N GLU A 68 -10.60 -11.49 -15.41
CA GLU A 68 -10.45 -10.83 -16.71
C GLU A 68 -8.99 -10.45 -16.97
N PRO A 69 -8.52 -10.48 -18.21
CA PRO A 69 -7.19 -9.99 -18.55
C PRO A 69 -7.00 -8.55 -18.10
N HIS A 70 -5.90 -8.29 -17.36
CA HIS A 70 -5.63 -6.98 -16.73
C HIS A 70 -6.75 -6.49 -15.80
N GLY A 71 -7.56 -7.40 -15.26
CA GLY A 71 -8.66 -7.09 -14.36
C GLY A 71 -8.20 -6.41 -13.06
N PRO A 72 -7.20 -6.98 -12.35
CA PRO A 72 -6.67 -6.37 -11.13
C PRO A 72 -6.12 -4.95 -11.35
N GLU A 73 -5.35 -4.72 -12.43
CA GLU A 73 -4.80 -3.40 -12.75
C GLU A 73 -5.90 -2.37 -13.05
N ARG A 74 -6.98 -2.80 -13.71
CA ARG A 74 -8.13 -1.94 -14.01
C ARG A 74 -8.94 -1.63 -12.75
N LEU A 75 -9.09 -2.58 -11.83
CA LEU A 75 -9.71 -2.35 -10.52
C LEU A 75 -8.86 -1.41 -9.65
N GLN A 76 -7.54 -1.60 -9.67
CA GLN A 76 -6.60 -0.69 -9.01
C GLN A 76 -6.74 0.74 -9.57
N ALA A 77 -6.82 0.90 -10.89
CA ALA A 77 -7.00 2.21 -11.51
C ALA A 77 -8.32 2.89 -11.10
N VAL A 78 -9.39 2.13 -10.89
CA VAL A 78 -10.66 2.66 -10.35
C VAL A 78 -10.48 3.17 -8.92
N ALA A 79 -9.76 2.42 -8.08
CA ALA A 79 -9.47 2.83 -6.70
C ALA A 79 -8.56 4.07 -6.66
N ASP A 80 -7.50 4.10 -7.47
CA ASP A 80 -6.54 5.20 -7.55
C ASP A 80 -7.17 6.52 -8.05
N GLY A 81 -8.30 6.42 -8.76
CA GLY A 81 -9.07 7.57 -9.22
C GLY A 81 -9.75 8.39 -8.11
N LEU A 82 -9.75 7.88 -6.87
CA LEU A 82 -10.44 8.52 -5.73
C LEU A 82 -9.53 8.56 -4.48
N PRO A 83 -9.58 9.64 -3.70
CA PRO A 83 -8.76 9.75 -2.50
C PRO A 83 -9.18 8.74 -1.42
N ALA A 84 -8.20 8.12 -0.77
CA ALA A 84 -8.39 7.16 0.32
C ALA A 84 -9.32 5.98 -0.04
N VAL A 85 -9.25 5.51 -1.29
CA VAL A 85 -9.83 4.25 -1.75
C VAL A 85 -8.68 3.29 -2.04
N TYR A 86 -8.75 2.09 -1.49
CA TYR A 86 -7.70 1.07 -1.56
C TYR A 86 -8.27 -0.21 -2.16
N PHE A 87 -7.65 -0.72 -3.19
CA PHE A 87 -8.01 -2.02 -3.76
C PHE A 87 -7.32 -3.15 -2.98
N ALA A 88 -8.11 -4.11 -2.52
CA ALA A 88 -7.67 -5.32 -1.88
C ALA A 88 -7.98 -6.49 -2.82
N ASP A 89 -6.95 -6.98 -3.51
CA ASP A 89 -7.06 -8.11 -4.43
C ASP A 89 -7.18 -9.43 -3.65
N LEU A 90 -8.38 -10.02 -3.67
CA LEU A 90 -8.66 -11.26 -2.95
C LEU A 90 -7.94 -12.46 -3.58
N GLU A 91 -7.76 -12.47 -4.90
CA GLU A 91 -7.09 -13.56 -5.60
C GLU A 91 -5.58 -13.52 -5.33
N ALA A 92 -4.95 -12.35 -5.45
CA ALA A 92 -3.52 -12.20 -5.14
C ALA A 92 -3.19 -12.66 -3.72
N ALA A 93 -3.98 -12.28 -2.71
CA ALA A 93 -3.77 -12.71 -1.33
C ALA A 93 -3.87 -14.23 -1.14
N CYS A 94 -4.77 -14.89 -1.88
CA CYS A 94 -4.89 -16.35 -1.86
C CYS A 94 -3.74 -17.02 -2.60
N VAL A 95 -3.29 -16.49 -3.73
CA VAL A 95 -2.14 -17.00 -4.51
C VAL A 95 -0.86 -16.93 -3.66
N GLU A 96 -0.59 -15.83 -2.98
CA GLU A 96 0.56 -15.69 -2.08
C GLU A 96 0.56 -16.75 -0.96
N SER A 97 -0.62 -17.17 -0.52
CA SER A 97 -0.79 -18.20 0.52
C SER A 97 -0.93 -19.62 -0.04
N ASN A 98 -0.83 -19.78 -1.35
CA ASN A 98 -1.01 -21.06 -2.08
C ASN A 98 -2.35 -21.76 -1.75
N VAL A 99 -3.44 -21.00 -1.69
CA VAL A 99 -4.81 -21.51 -1.49
C VAL A 99 -5.72 -21.13 -2.65
N PRO A 100 -6.67 -21.99 -3.05
CA PRO A 100 -7.64 -21.63 -4.06
C PRO A 100 -8.64 -20.61 -3.50
N LEU A 101 -8.89 -19.54 -4.24
CA LEU A 101 -9.89 -18.52 -3.86
C LEU A 101 -11.30 -19.13 -3.85
N LEU A 102 -11.68 -19.86 -4.89
CA LEU A 102 -13.03 -20.33 -5.12
C LEU A 102 -13.15 -21.86 -4.89
N ASP A 103 -14.32 -22.26 -4.40
CA ASP A 103 -14.73 -23.67 -4.26
C ASP A 103 -16.22 -23.81 -4.61
N SER A 104 -16.53 -24.60 -5.63
CA SER A 104 -17.90 -24.85 -6.06
C SER A 104 -18.79 -25.54 -5.01
N ARG A 105 -18.20 -26.31 -4.09
CA ARG A 105 -18.93 -26.95 -2.98
C ARG A 105 -19.36 -25.91 -1.95
N SER A 106 -18.48 -24.95 -1.64
CA SER A 106 -18.82 -23.84 -0.75
C SER A 106 -19.95 -22.98 -1.32
N ALA A 107 -19.94 -22.72 -2.62
CA ALA A 107 -21.02 -22.00 -3.30
C ALA A 107 -22.38 -22.71 -3.14
N ALA A 108 -22.41 -24.05 -3.32
CA ALA A 108 -23.64 -24.84 -3.24
C ALA A 108 -24.17 -24.98 -1.79
N LEU A 109 -23.28 -25.12 -0.80
CA LEU A 109 -23.66 -25.42 0.59
C LEU A 109 -23.84 -24.18 1.47
N ALA A 110 -23.00 -23.17 1.28
CA ALA A 110 -22.92 -21.98 2.14
C ALA A 110 -23.33 -20.69 1.43
N GLY A 111 -23.65 -20.71 0.14
CA GLY A 111 -24.02 -19.53 -0.64
C GLY A 111 -22.87 -18.54 -0.87
N THR A 112 -21.63 -18.95 -0.56
CA THR A 112 -20.41 -18.16 -0.83
C THR A 112 -19.50 -18.94 -1.77
N PRO A 113 -18.96 -18.32 -2.83
CA PRO A 113 -18.04 -19.01 -3.74
C PRO A 113 -16.65 -19.20 -3.14
N LEU A 114 -16.32 -18.50 -2.04
CA LEU A 114 -15.00 -18.55 -1.42
C LEU A 114 -14.74 -19.90 -0.73
N SER A 115 -13.56 -20.47 -0.95
CA SER A 115 -13.14 -21.66 -0.23
C SER A 115 -12.96 -21.38 1.26
N SER A 116 -13.08 -22.41 2.12
CA SER A 116 -12.92 -22.27 3.56
C SER A 116 -11.50 -21.78 3.92
N PHE A 117 -10.48 -22.21 3.20
CA PHE A 117 -9.12 -21.73 3.40
C PHE A 117 -8.94 -20.28 2.94
N ALA A 118 -9.55 -19.89 1.80
CA ALA A 118 -9.56 -18.52 1.36
C ALA A 118 -10.19 -17.59 2.40
N GLN A 119 -11.30 -17.98 3.02
CA GLN A 119 -11.94 -17.19 4.07
C GLN A 119 -10.98 -16.90 5.24
N LEU A 120 -10.18 -17.87 5.66
CA LEU A 120 -9.19 -17.67 6.73
C LEU A 120 -8.05 -16.74 6.31
N VAL A 121 -7.51 -16.94 5.10
CA VAL A 121 -6.43 -16.10 4.55
C VAL A 121 -6.90 -14.66 4.40
N LEU A 122 -8.09 -14.46 3.84
CA LEU A 122 -8.66 -13.15 3.58
C LEU A 122 -9.05 -12.43 4.89
N ALA A 123 -9.58 -13.15 5.87
CA ALA A 123 -9.86 -12.59 7.19
C ALA A 123 -8.56 -12.10 7.87
N ARG A 124 -7.47 -12.88 7.76
CA ARG A 124 -6.15 -12.47 8.26
C ARG A 124 -5.60 -11.27 7.48
N ALA A 125 -5.68 -11.29 6.15
CA ALA A 125 -5.23 -10.18 5.31
C ALA A 125 -6.00 -8.89 5.65
N LEU A 126 -7.32 -8.97 5.83
CA LEU A 126 -8.13 -7.83 6.23
C LEU A 126 -7.71 -7.30 7.60
N ALA A 127 -7.58 -8.16 8.60
CA ALA A 127 -7.32 -7.75 9.98
C ALA A 127 -5.88 -7.27 10.22
N CYS A 128 -4.89 -7.88 9.54
CA CYS A 128 -3.47 -7.66 9.82
C CYS A 128 -2.77 -6.77 8.80
N HIS A 129 -3.36 -6.59 7.60
CA HIS A 129 -2.71 -5.84 6.52
C HIS A 129 -3.59 -4.69 6.01
N TRP A 130 -4.78 -4.99 5.46
CA TRP A 130 -5.57 -3.99 4.75
C TRP A 130 -6.18 -2.93 5.68
N LEU A 131 -6.80 -3.33 6.78
CA LEU A 131 -7.36 -2.39 7.76
C LEU A 131 -6.28 -1.54 8.45
N PRO A 132 -5.19 -2.11 8.99
CA PRO A 132 -4.11 -1.31 9.56
C PRO A 132 -3.51 -0.33 8.55
N ALA A 133 -3.27 -0.76 7.30
CA ALA A 133 -2.73 0.11 6.26
C ALA A 133 -3.67 1.27 5.90
N ALA A 134 -4.98 1.00 5.82
CA ALA A 134 -5.99 2.01 5.50
C ALA A 134 -6.21 3.01 6.65
N LEU A 135 -6.10 2.54 7.90
CA LEU A 135 -6.31 3.36 9.10
C LEU A 135 -5.05 4.11 9.56
N SER A 136 -3.87 3.67 9.13
CA SER A 136 -2.62 4.35 9.47
C SER A 136 -2.52 5.69 8.76
N PRO A 137 -2.09 6.76 9.44
CA PRO A 137 -1.86 8.02 8.77
C PRO A 137 -0.78 7.83 7.68
N PRO A 138 -0.95 8.43 6.50
CA PRO A 138 0.03 8.32 5.44
C PRO A 138 1.37 8.91 5.88
N ILE A 139 2.44 8.16 5.71
CA ILE A 139 3.81 8.66 5.94
C ILE A 139 4.07 9.73 4.89
N LYS A 140 4.41 10.94 5.34
CA LYS A 140 4.71 12.08 4.47
C LYS A 140 6.19 12.41 4.40
N ALA A 141 6.95 12.00 5.41
CA ALA A 141 8.39 12.23 5.47
C ALA A 141 9.08 11.04 6.15
N VAL A 142 10.31 10.78 5.75
CA VAL A 142 11.22 9.82 6.36
C VAL A 142 12.50 10.55 6.69
N ALA A 143 12.90 10.54 7.96
CA ALA A 143 14.21 10.99 8.39
C ALA A 143 15.16 9.80 8.50
N LEU A 144 16.35 9.95 7.97
CA LEU A 144 17.39 8.92 7.89
C LEU A 144 18.64 9.41 8.56
N ASP A 145 19.21 8.57 9.38
CA ASP A 145 20.57 8.74 9.87
C ASP A 145 21.58 8.27 8.81
N LEU A 146 22.81 8.71 8.91
CA LEU A 146 23.88 8.43 7.95
C LEU A 146 24.70 7.21 8.37
N ASP A 147 25.39 7.33 9.53
CA ASP A 147 26.39 6.35 9.99
C ASP A 147 25.73 5.04 10.41
N ASN A 148 26.26 3.92 9.92
CA ASN A 148 25.70 2.58 10.11
C ASN A 148 24.24 2.41 9.68
N THR A 149 23.67 3.39 8.97
CA THR A 149 22.32 3.38 8.41
C THR A 149 22.33 3.39 6.88
N LEU A 150 22.95 4.38 6.24
CA LEU A 150 23.09 4.42 4.78
C LEU A 150 24.35 3.71 4.29
N HIS A 151 25.30 3.47 5.17
CA HIS A 151 26.52 2.68 4.93
C HIS A 151 26.96 2.03 6.25
N GLU A 152 27.88 1.11 6.17
CA GLU A 152 28.60 0.56 7.32
C GLU A 152 29.80 1.44 7.62
N GLY A 153 29.99 1.77 8.90
CA GLY A 153 31.07 2.63 9.40
C GLY A 153 30.59 4.01 9.85
N VAL A 154 31.50 4.76 10.44
CA VAL A 154 31.26 6.12 10.98
C VAL A 154 32.09 7.10 10.17
N LEU A 155 31.44 8.05 9.49
CA LEU A 155 32.11 8.95 8.54
C LEU A 155 33.21 9.77 9.20
N GLY A 156 32.99 10.28 10.42
CA GLY A 156 33.96 11.07 11.15
C GLY A 156 35.20 10.29 11.60
N GLU A 157 35.12 8.96 11.71
CA GLU A 157 36.22 8.09 12.14
C GLU A 157 36.92 7.41 10.93
N ASP A 158 36.12 6.86 10.01
CA ASP A 158 36.61 6.04 8.90
C ASP A 158 36.93 6.88 7.65
N GLY A 159 36.39 8.09 7.58
CA GLY A 159 36.50 8.97 6.42
C GLY A 159 35.72 8.46 5.21
N VAL A 160 35.66 9.28 4.16
CA VAL A 160 34.89 9.03 2.92
C VAL A 160 35.21 7.69 2.24
N HIS A 161 36.47 7.24 2.34
CA HIS A 161 36.94 5.99 1.71
C HIS A 161 36.89 4.78 2.63
N GLY A 162 36.74 4.96 3.94
CA GLY A 162 36.70 3.87 4.92
C GLY A 162 35.29 3.30 5.11
N VAL A 163 34.23 4.10 4.91
CA VAL A 163 32.85 3.63 4.99
C VAL A 163 32.50 2.69 3.82
N ARG A 164 31.67 1.67 4.08
CA ARG A 164 31.37 0.61 3.10
C ARG A 164 29.89 0.57 2.73
N LEU A 165 29.60 0.51 1.43
CA LEU A 165 28.27 0.21 0.94
C LEU A 165 28.09 -1.31 0.85
N THR A 166 27.38 -1.91 1.79
CA THR A 166 27.00 -3.32 1.70
C THR A 166 25.76 -3.51 0.81
N PRO A 167 25.47 -4.73 0.33
CA PRO A 167 24.26 -5.00 -0.45
C PRO A 167 22.96 -4.59 0.27
N GLY A 168 22.93 -4.75 1.62
CA GLY A 168 21.78 -4.33 2.42
C GLY A 168 21.58 -2.81 2.44
N HIS A 169 22.66 -2.05 2.60
CA HIS A 169 22.61 -0.58 2.55
C HIS A 169 22.25 -0.07 1.13
N ALA A 170 22.77 -0.71 0.08
CA ALA A 170 22.39 -0.35 -1.29
C ALA A 170 20.90 -0.61 -1.57
N ALA A 171 20.37 -1.73 -1.08
CA ALA A 171 18.94 -2.03 -1.17
C ALA A 171 18.10 -1.02 -0.40
N LEU A 172 18.49 -0.67 0.83
CA LEU A 172 17.82 0.37 1.63
C LEU A 172 17.83 1.72 0.90
N GLN A 173 18.98 2.17 0.41
CA GLN A 173 19.08 3.43 -0.32
C GLN A 173 18.20 3.44 -1.57
N SER A 174 18.16 2.33 -2.34
CA SER A 174 17.32 2.20 -3.52
C SER A 174 15.83 2.26 -3.16
N PHE A 175 15.43 1.59 -2.07
CA PHE A 175 14.06 1.65 -1.56
C PHE A 175 13.67 3.06 -1.13
N VAL A 176 14.51 3.72 -0.33
CA VAL A 176 14.28 5.09 0.12
C VAL A 176 14.16 6.06 -1.06
N LYS A 177 15.02 5.93 -2.07
CA LYS A 177 14.93 6.72 -3.30
C LYS A 177 13.57 6.53 -4.00
N SER A 178 13.06 5.30 -4.02
CA SER A 178 11.73 5.02 -4.58
C SER A 178 10.60 5.70 -3.79
N LEU A 179 10.75 5.85 -2.47
CA LEU A 179 9.80 6.60 -1.65
C LEU A 179 9.81 8.08 -2.01
N GLY A 180 10.98 8.67 -2.21
CA GLY A 180 11.13 10.06 -2.69
C GLY A 180 10.44 10.29 -4.05
N ALA A 181 10.65 9.36 -4.99
CA ALA A 181 9.98 9.41 -6.30
C ALA A 181 8.44 9.31 -6.21
N ARG A 182 7.91 8.74 -5.12
CA ARG A 182 6.47 8.67 -4.83
C ARG A 182 5.95 9.87 -4.05
N GLY A 183 6.76 10.90 -3.82
CA GLY A 183 6.37 12.15 -3.17
C GLY A 183 6.51 12.16 -1.65
N ILE A 184 7.22 11.20 -1.06
CA ILE A 184 7.58 11.20 0.36
C ILE A 184 8.81 12.09 0.54
N PHE A 185 8.76 13.05 1.46
CA PHE A 185 9.90 13.91 1.78
C PHE A 185 10.99 13.09 2.47
N LEU A 186 12.22 13.20 1.99
CA LEU A 186 13.37 12.57 2.60
C LEU A 186 14.17 13.62 3.37
N ALA A 187 14.52 13.34 4.61
CA ALA A 187 15.40 14.16 5.41
C ALA A 187 16.62 13.34 5.82
N LEU A 188 17.81 13.91 5.69
CA LEU A 188 19.04 13.37 6.23
C LEU A 188 19.32 14.07 7.57
N VAL A 189 19.51 13.27 8.61
CA VAL A 189 19.87 13.77 9.97
C VAL A 189 21.14 13.08 10.38
N SER A 190 22.18 13.82 10.71
CA SER A 190 23.47 13.23 11.05
C SER A 190 24.26 14.09 12.04
N ARG A 191 25.06 13.41 12.87
CA ARG A 191 26.04 14.05 13.76
C ARG A 191 27.42 14.01 13.13
N ASN A 192 27.60 14.75 12.05
CA ASN A 192 28.85 14.87 11.31
C ASN A 192 29.12 16.34 10.98
N GLU A 193 30.24 16.63 10.34
CA GLU A 193 30.47 17.92 9.72
C GLU A 193 29.81 17.94 8.34
N LEU A 194 29.09 19.02 8.01
CA LEU A 194 28.38 19.13 6.73
C LEU A 194 29.31 18.95 5.53
N SER A 195 30.54 19.51 5.60
CA SER A 195 31.56 19.36 4.56
C SER A 195 31.95 17.92 4.28
N ASP A 196 31.98 17.07 5.31
CA ASP A 196 32.32 15.66 5.17
C ASP A 196 31.19 14.87 4.53
N VAL A 197 29.94 15.21 4.88
CA VAL A 197 28.74 14.63 4.25
C VAL A 197 28.66 15.01 2.78
N GLU A 198 28.92 16.28 2.43
CA GLU A 198 28.98 16.75 1.05
C GLU A 198 30.08 16.04 0.27
N ALA A 199 31.27 15.91 0.85
CA ALA A 199 32.41 15.19 0.25
C ALA A 199 32.08 13.70 0.05
N LEU A 200 31.42 13.06 1.00
CA LEU A 200 30.98 11.67 0.89
C LEU A 200 30.08 11.48 -0.33
N PHE A 201 28.98 12.20 -0.42
CA PHE A 201 28.04 12.05 -1.54
C PHE A 201 28.66 12.47 -2.89
N ALA A 202 29.58 13.40 -2.90
CA ALA A 202 30.31 13.78 -4.10
C ALA A 202 31.26 12.69 -4.59
N ALA A 203 31.92 11.96 -3.67
CA ALA A 203 32.89 10.90 -3.99
C ALA A 203 32.22 9.55 -4.29
N ARG A 204 31.14 9.21 -3.57
CA ARG A 204 30.49 7.88 -3.64
C ARG A 204 29.46 7.80 -4.78
N ARG A 205 29.96 7.57 -5.98
CA ARG A 205 29.12 7.37 -7.18
C ARG A 205 28.38 6.03 -7.21
N ASP A 206 28.77 5.11 -6.36
CA ASP A 206 28.14 3.81 -6.14
C ASP A 206 26.88 3.89 -5.25
N TYR A 207 26.65 5.01 -4.56
CA TYR A 207 25.43 5.20 -3.76
C TYR A 207 24.21 5.41 -4.67
N PRO A 208 23.11 4.65 -4.45
CA PRO A 208 21.82 4.89 -5.12
C PRO A 208 21.24 6.28 -4.82
N LEU A 209 21.39 6.77 -3.56
CA LEU A 209 20.99 8.11 -3.15
C LEU A 209 22.09 9.12 -3.43
N CYS A 210 21.69 10.34 -3.77
CA CYS A 210 22.56 11.50 -3.80
C CYS A 210 21.99 12.60 -2.89
N LEU A 211 22.79 13.60 -2.56
CA LEU A 211 22.37 14.67 -1.63
C LEU A 211 21.13 15.41 -2.14
N ALA A 212 20.96 15.53 -3.46
CA ALA A 212 19.81 16.18 -4.08
C ALA A 212 18.49 15.39 -3.96
N ASP A 213 18.53 14.11 -3.56
CA ASP A 213 17.32 13.33 -3.29
C ASP A 213 16.67 13.74 -1.95
N PHE A 214 17.41 14.41 -1.06
CA PHE A 214 16.89 14.85 0.24
C PHE A 214 16.27 16.22 0.16
N SER A 215 15.06 16.34 0.70
CA SER A 215 14.31 17.61 0.82
C SER A 215 14.85 18.49 1.96
N ALA A 216 15.50 17.87 2.96
CA ALA A 216 16.14 18.53 4.07
C ALA A 216 17.41 17.78 4.47
N VAL A 217 18.46 18.51 4.83
CA VAL A 217 19.72 17.96 5.32
C VAL A 217 20.06 18.71 6.62
N GLU A 218 19.98 17.99 7.73
CA GLU A 218 20.30 18.52 9.06
C GLU A 218 21.52 17.78 9.59
N VAL A 219 22.66 18.43 9.51
CA VAL A 219 23.95 17.89 9.92
C VAL A 219 24.51 18.79 11.01
N THR A 220 24.42 18.32 12.26
CA THR A 220 24.80 19.14 13.42
C THR A 220 25.11 18.26 14.63
N TRP A 221 25.94 18.78 15.50
CA TRP A 221 26.27 18.16 16.79
C TRP A 221 25.29 18.53 17.94
N GLY A 222 24.26 19.35 17.67
CA GLY A 222 23.24 19.79 18.66
C GLY A 222 23.18 21.25 18.80
#